data_98a8f85cae298f1a2949733a6625451b
#
_entry.id   98a8f85cae298f1a2949733a6625451b
#
_cell.length_a   1.000
_cell.length_b   1.000
_cell.length_c   1.000
_cell.angle_alpha   90.00
_cell.angle_beta   90.00
_cell.angle_gamma   90.00
#
_symmetry.space_group_name_H-M   'P 1'
#
loop_
_entity.id
_entity.type
_entity.pdbx_description
1 polymer ?
#
loop_
_entity_poly.entity_id
_entity_poly.type
_entity_poly.pdbx_seq_one_letter_code
_entity_poly.pdbx_strand_id
1 'polypeptide(L)'
;MDLNCDMGELDDAQHEAALMQYITSANIACGGHAGDEATMERTTRLALERGVHIGAHPGYPDRANFGRLEISLSAAEIEQTVCEQIERLDAVVRRLGGEIVHVKPHGALYNVAVHNAEVARAIGNGVARWNRNVPIFGLAASPMLEVWREMGLQPVGEAFADRRYEPDGTLRSRKFADALITDPAEAAAQAVRLAHGGTAKTICVHGDTPGSVNILKACREALLYEE
;
A
#
# COMPACT_ATOMS: atom_id res chain seq x y z
N MET A 1 6.44 -14.76 -4.23
CA MET A 1 6.22 -13.29 -4.45
C MET A 1 5.14 -12.80 -3.48
N ASP A 2 5.36 -11.65 -2.80
CA ASP A 2 4.34 -11.03 -1.94
C ASP A 2 3.22 -10.40 -2.79
N LEU A 3 1.96 -10.56 -2.37
CA LEU A 3 0.78 -9.97 -3.00
C LEU A 3 0.04 -9.15 -1.96
N ASN A 4 0.01 -7.84 -2.13
CA ASN A 4 -0.59 -6.93 -1.18
C ASN A 4 -1.86 -6.25 -1.69
N CYS A 5 -2.71 -5.82 -0.76
CA CYS A 5 -3.93 -5.06 -1.05
C CYS A 5 -4.17 -4.01 0.03
N ASP A 6 -4.73 -2.87 -0.39
CA ASP A 6 -5.16 -1.81 0.52
C ASP A 6 -6.50 -2.20 1.16
N MET A 7 -6.56 -2.17 2.48
CA MET A 7 -7.62 -2.75 3.30
C MET A 7 -8.10 -1.74 4.36
N GLY A 8 -9.32 -1.94 4.87
CA GLY A 8 -9.90 -1.00 5.84
C GLY A 8 -10.29 0.34 5.24
N GLU A 9 -10.46 0.38 3.92
CA GLU A 9 -10.80 1.58 3.17
C GLU A 9 -12.29 1.65 2.79
N LEU A 10 -12.92 0.50 2.64
CA LEU A 10 -14.30 0.37 2.19
C LEU A 10 -15.21 -0.06 3.35
N ASP A 11 -16.44 0.44 3.36
CA ASP A 11 -17.45 -0.01 4.34
C ASP A 11 -18.21 -1.26 3.83
N ASP A 12 -17.42 -2.27 3.44
CA ASP A 12 -17.92 -3.57 2.96
C ASP A 12 -17.07 -4.71 3.53
N ALA A 13 -17.49 -5.21 4.68
CA ALA A 13 -16.80 -6.29 5.37
C ALA A 13 -16.79 -7.62 4.57
N GLN A 14 -17.81 -7.86 3.72
CA GLN A 14 -17.87 -9.08 2.91
C GLN A 14 -16.85 -9.00 1.76
N HIS A 15 -16.75 -7.83 1.14
CA HIS A 15 -15.74 -7.58 0.12
C HIS A 15 -14.32 -7.69 0.67
N GLU A 16 -14.04 -7.07 1.82
CA GLU A 16 -12.74 -7.21 2.49
C GLU A 16 -12.40 -8.67 2.83
N ALA A 17 -13.37 -9.43 3.34
CA ALA A 17 -13.16 -10.85 3.63
C ALA A 17 -12.88 -11.68 2.37
N ALA A 18 -13.43 -11.31 1.23
CA ALA A 18 -13.15 -11.95 -0.06
C ALA A 18 -11.73 -11.60 -0.57
N LEU A 19 -11.29 -10.34 -0.47
CA LEU A 19 -9.94 -9.90 -0.85
C LEU A 19 -8.88 -10.61 0.00
N MET A 20 -9.10 -10.69 1.32
CA MET A 20 -8.16 -11.26 2.30
C MET A 20 -7.83 -12.74 2.04
N GLN A 21 -8.63 -13.45 1.23
CA GLN A 21 -8.38 -14.85 0.86
C GLN A 21 -7.19 -15.02 -0.10
N TYR A 22 -6.86 -13.97 -0.84
CA TYR A 22 -5.90 -14.06 -1.94
C TYR A 22 -4.60 -13.31 -1.70
N ILE A 23 -4.52 -12.48 -0.66
CA ILE A 23 -3.35 -11.66 -0.36
C ILE A 23 -2.42 -12.31 0.67
N THR A 24 -1.17 -11.88 0.68
CA THR A 24 -0.18 -12.23 1.70
C THR A 24 0.08 -11.08 2.66
N SER A 25 -0.21 -9.84 2.22
CA SER A 25 0.00 -8.61 3.01
C SER A 25 -1.19 -7.66 2.86
N ALA A 26 -1.68 -7.13 3.98
CA ALA A 26 -2.77 -6.17 4.05
C ALA A 26 -2.23 -4.81 4.48
N ASN A 27 -2.44 -3.76 3.66
CA ASN A 27 -2.10 -2.39 4.03
C ASN A 27 -3.32 -1.74 4.67
N ILE A 28 -3.36 -1.66 6.00
CA ILE A 28 -4.56 -1.22 6.73
C ILE A 28 -4.61 0.30 6.86
N ALA A 29 -5.70 0.91 6.41
CA ALA A 29 -5.95 2.33 6.53
C ALA A 29 -5.89 2.80 7.99
N CYS A 30 -5.18 3.90 8.24
CA CYS A 30 -4.82 4.37 9.58
C CYS A 30 -5.62 5.59 10.05
N GLY A 31 -6.79 5.87 9.42
CA GLY A 31 -7.68 6.97 9.80
C GLY A 31 -7.36 8.32 9.17
N GLY A 32 -6.33 8.45 8.34
CA GLY A 32 -6.02 9.68 7.61
C GLY A 32 -6.97 9.88 6.42
N HIS A 33 -6.89 9.00 5.45
CA HIS A 33 -7.72 9.02 4.24
C HIS A 33 -8.98 8.16 4.37
N ALA A 34 -8.91 7.09 5.13
CA ALA A 34 -9.99 6.12 5.38
C ALA A 34 -9.77 5.41 6.72
N GLY A 35 -10.73 4.59 7.09
CA GLY A 35 -10.69 3.79 8.32
C GLY A 35 -11.01 4.59 9.59
N ASP A 36 -11.36 3.89 10.63
CA ASP A 36 -11.54 4.33 12.00
C ASP A 36 -11.09 3.19 12.94
N GLU A 37 -11.19 3.37 14.25
CA GLU A 37 -10.75 2.34 15.20
C GLU A 37 -11.50 1.02 15.02
N ALA A 38 -12.81 1.06 14.77
CA ALA A 38 -13.61 -0.14 14.57
C ALA A 38 -13.21 -0.89 13.29
N THR A 39 -12.93 -0.15 12.21
CA THR A 39 -12.45 -0.71 10.94
C THR A 39 -11.06 -1.31 11.11
N MET A 40 -10.13 -0.58 11.74
CA MET A 40 -8.78 -1.09 12.03
C MET A 40 -8.84 -2.39 12.84
N GLU A 41 -9.68 -2.45 13.88
CA GLU A 41 -9.84 -3.64 14.72
C GLU A 41 -10.40 -4.81 13.90
N ARG A 42 -11.47 -4.60 13.13
CA ARG A 42 -12.10 -5.63 12.29
C ARG A 42 -11.11 -6.19 11.27
N THR A 43 -10.44 -5.32 10.52
CA THR A 43 -9.49 -5.72 9.47
C THR A 43 -8.25 -6.39 10.06
N THR A 44 -7.75 -5.91 11.21
CA THR A 44 -6.65 -6.56 11.94
C THR A 44 -7.02 -7.98 12.39
N ARG A 45 -8.21 -8.20 13.00
CA ARG A 45 -8.68 -9.54 13.39
C ARG A 45 -8.72 -10.47 12.18
N LEU A 46 -9.29 -10.01 11.09
CA LEU A 46 -9.39 -10.79 9.86
C LEU A 46 -8.02 -11.17 9.31
N ALA A 47 -7.05 -10.25 9.31
CA ALA A 47 -5.69 -10.52 8.87
C ALA A 47 -5.01 -11.57 9.77
N LEU A 48 -5.13 -11.44 11.09
CA LEU A 48 -4.58 -12.41 12.06
C LEU A 48 -5.20 -13.80 11.89
N GLU A 49 -6.52 -13.90 11.73
CA GLU A 49 -7.23 -15.17 11.50
C GLU A 49 -6.79 -15.87 10.20
N ARG A 50 -6.37 -15.10 9.19
CA ARG A 50 -5.95 -15.62 7.89
C ARG A 50 -4.43 -15.79 7.77
N GLY A 51 -3.65 -15.39 8.76
CA GLY A 51 -2.18 -15.40 8.70
C GLY A 51 -1.62 -14.43 7.66
N VAL A 52 -2.33 -13.32 7.39
CA VAL A 52 -1.92 -12.27 6.47
C VAL A 52 -1.08 -11.25 7.21
N HIS A 53 0.04 -10.83 6.63
CA HIS A 53 0.92 -9.81 7.19
C HIS A 53 0.19 -8.47 7.29
N ILE A 54 0.39 -7.76 8.41
CA ILE A 54 -0.25 -6.48 8.66
C ILE A 54 0.74 -5.36 8.38
N GLY A 55 0.35 -4.42 7.52
CA GLY A 55 1.07 -3.18 7.24
C GLY A 55 0.23 -1.95 7.55
N ALA A 56 0.90 -0.85 7.88
CA ALA A 56 0.26 0.44 8.06
C ALA A 56 0.15 1.20 6.73
N HIS A 57 -1.02 1.80 6.48
CA HIS A 57 -1.31 2.54 5.24
C HIS A 57 -1.61 4.02 5.50
N PRO A 58 -0.60 4.81 5.96
CA PRO A 58 -0.78 6.22 6.23
C PRO A 58 -0.91 7.04 4.95
N GLY A 59 -1.82 7.99 4.93
CA GLY A 59 -2.04 8.90 3.82
C GLY A 59 -2.19 10.35 4.25
N TYR A 60 -2.40 11.25 3.30
CA TYR A 60 -2.81 12.59 3.62
C TYR A 60 -4.12 12.58 4.44
N PRO A 61 -4.29 13.47 5.45
CA PRO A 61 -5.51 13.55 6.25
C PRO A 61 -6.65 14.23 5.46
N ASP A 62 -7.05 13.59 4.38
CA ASP A 62 -8.05 14.08 3.41
C ASP A 62 -9.10 12.99 3.13
N ARG A 63 -9.97 12.74 4.11
CA ARG A 63 -11.06 11.75 3.98
C ARG A 63 -12.06 12.11 2.88
N ALA A 64 -12.27 13.41 2.65
CA ALA A 64 -13.24 13.89 1.66
C ALA A 64 -12.86 13.47 0.22
N ASN A 65 -11.58 13.38 -0.08
CA ASN A 65 -11.05 12.98 -1.37
C ASN A 65 -10.28 11.66 -1.29
N PHE A 66 -10.49 10.89 -0.22
CA PHE A 66 -9.86 9.57 -0.06
C PHE A 66 -8.32 9.63 -0.12
N GLY A 67 -7.71 10.71 0.36
CA GLY A 67 -6.25 10.91 0.29
C GLY A 67 -5.66 10.99 -1.11
N ARG A 68 -6.48 11.20 -2.15
CA ARG A 68 -6.07 11.18 -3.56
C ARG A 68 -5.73 12.55 -4.13
N LEU A 69 -5.98 13.61 -3.37
CA LEU A 69 -5.53 14.95 -3.73
C LEU A 69 -4.25 15.29 -2.97
N GLU A 70 -3.34 15.93 -3.68
CA GLU A 70 -2.18 16.54 -3.05
C GLU A 70 -2.64 17.72 -2.20
N ILE A 71 -2.24 17.72 -0.92
CA ILE A 71 -2.47 18.83 0.00
C ILE A 71 -1.13 19.41 0.42
N SER A 72 -1.10 20.73 0.57
CA SER A 72 0.11 21.44 0.95
C SER A 72 0.36 21.27 2.45
N LEU A 73 1.26 20.36 2.79
CA LEU A 73 1.79 20.17 4.14
C LEU A 73 3.30 20.40 4.13
N SER A 74 3.83 20.97 5.19
CA SER A 74 5.28 21.02 5.42
C SER A 74 5.85 19.62 5.68
N ALA A 75 7.16 19.47 5.49
CA ALA A 75 7.85 18.21 5.79
C ALA A 75 7.62 17.75 7.24
N ALA A 76 7.58 18.68 8.20
CA ALA A 76 7.32 18.36 9.60
C ALA A 76 5.89 17.87 9.84
N GLU A 77 4.88 18.43 9.16
CA GLU A 77 3.50 17.97 9.23
C GLU A 77 3.31 16.60 8.59
N ILE A 78 4.00 16.32 7.47
CA ILE A 78 4.01 14.99 6.84
C ILE A 78 4.64 13.96 7.79
N GLU A 79 5.82 14.25 8.35
CA GLU A 79 6.49 13.39 9.33
C GLU A 79 5.56 13.08 10.51
N GLN A 80 4.95 14.11 11.10
CA GLN A 80 4.07 13.97 12.23
C GLN A 80 2.84 13.13 11.88
N THR A 81 2.12 13.46 10.80
CA THR A 81 0.89 12.76 10.43
C THR A 81 1.15 11.28 10.07
N VAL A 82 2.28 10.97 9.43
CA VAL A 82 2.67 9.59 9.12
C VAL A 82 2.93 8.81 10.41
N CYS A 83 3.74 9.36 11.33
CA CYS A 83 4.04 8.70 12.60
C CYS A 83 2.77 8.45 13.42
N GLU A 84 1.92 9.47 13.62
CA GLU A 84 0.68 9.38 14.39
C GLU A 84 -0.32 8.36 13.83
N GLN A 85 -0.42 8.27 12.51
CA GLN A 85 -1.28 7.29 11.84
C GLN A 85 -0.78 5.86 12.09
N ILE A 86 0.53 5.64 11.97
CA ILE A 86 1.14 4.33 12.24
C ILE A 86 0.94 3.95 13.71
N GLU A 87 1.21 4.87 14.65
CA GLU A 87 1.04 4.63 16.09
C GLU A 87 -0.40 4.28 16.45
N ARG A 88 -1.38 4.93 15.81
CA ARG A 88 -2.80 4.63 16.00
C ARG A 88 -3.15 3.20 15.61
N LEU A 89 -2.71 2.74 14.45
CA LEU A 89 -2.92 1.35 14.03
C LEU A 89 -2.12 0.39 14.90
N ASP A 90 -0.87 0.70 15.24
CA ASP A 90 0.00 -0.15 16.07
C ASP A 90 -0.63 -0.43 17.45
N ALA A 91 -1.27 0.57 18.06
CA ALA A 91 -1.99 0.40 19.31
C ALA A 91 -3.13 -0.63 19.19
N VAL A 92 -3.87 -0.61 18.08
CA VAL A 92 -4.93 -1.60 17.81
C VAL A 92 -4.34 -2.98 17.55
N VAL A 93 -3.33 -3.07 16.69
CA VAL A 93 -2.69 -4.33 16.28
C VAL A 93 -2.07 -5.04 17.51
N ARG A 94 -1.32 -4.31 18.35
CA ARG A 94 -0.72 -4.85 19.57
C ARG A 94 -1.76 -5.31 20.60
N ARG A 95 -2.86 -4.56 20.75
CA ARG A 95 -3.98 -4.96 21.62
C ARG A 95 -4.58 -6.31 21.22
N LEU A 96 -4.52 -6.64 19.94
CA LEU A 96 -5.01 -7.90 19.36
C LEU A 96 -3.94 -8.99 19.29
N GLY A 97 -2.71 -8.74 19.76
CA GLY A 97 -1.60 -9.70 19.78
C GLY A 97 -0.86 -9.83 18.45
N GLY A 98 -1.05 -8.88 17.52
CA GLY A 98 -0.34 -8.81 16.25
C GLY A 98 0.85 -7.84 16.27
N GLU A 99 1.48 -7.69 15.11
CA GLU A 99 2.55 -6.72 14.85
C GLU A 99 2.41 -6.13 13.45
N ILE A 100 2.85 -4.87 13.29
CA ILE A 100 2.98 -4.24 11.97
C ILE A 100 4.35 -4.62 11.41
N VAL A 101 4.37 -5.24 10.23
CA VAL A 101 5.60 -5.74 9.59
C VAL A 101 6.03 -4.95 8.35
N HIS A 102 5.24 -3.99 7.90
CA HIS A 102 5.61 -3.05 6.82
C HIS A 102 4.78 -1.77 6.89
N VAL A 103 5.24 -0.74 6.17
CA VAL A 103 4.50 0.51 5.97
C VAL A 103 4.40 0.77 4.47
N LYS A 104 3.23 1.17 4.02
CA LYS A 104 2.97 1.61 2.64
C LYS A 104 2.23 2.94 2.65
N PRO A 105 2.82 4.06 2.20
CA PRO A 105 2.08 5.31 2.06
C PRO A 105 0.92 5.18 1.09
N HIS A 106 -0.17 5.93 1.33
CA HIS A 106 -1.38 5.90 0.50
C HIS A 106 -1.43 7.02 -0.53
N GLY A 107 -2.03 6.74 -1.66
CA GLY A 107 -2.65 7.68 -2.60
C GLY A 107 -1.72 8.81 -3.09
N ALA A 108 -2.15 10.07 -2.92
CA ALA A 108 -1.38 11.21 -3.38
C ALA A 108 -0.05 11.37 -2.63
N LEU A 109 0.01 11.04 -1.33
CA LEU A 109 1.24 11.07 -0.55
C LEU A 109 2.30 10.14 -1.16
N TYR A 110 1.92 8.93 -1.55
CA TYR A 110 2.78 7.98 -2.25
C TYR A 110 3.24 8.52 -3.60
N ASN A 111 2.30 8.97 -4.44
CA ASN A 111 2.61 9.42 -5.80
C ASN A 111 3.48 10.68 -5.84
N VAL A 112 3.28 11.62 -4.92
CA VAL A 112 4.13 12.82 -4.80
C VAL A 112 5.55 12.43 -4.38
N ALA A 113 5.70 11.50 -3.43
CA ALA A 113 7.00 11.04 -2.97
C ALA A 113 7.84 10.38 -4.08
N VAL A 114 7.23 9.82 -5.13
CA VAL A 114 7.93 9.26 -6.29
C VAL A 114 8.83 10.30 -6.96
N HIS A 115 8.39 11.58 -6.99
CA HIS A 115 9.09 12.66 -7.70
C HIS A 115 9.65 13.74 -6.76
N ASN A 116 9.23 13.76 -5.50
CA ASN A 116 9.60 14.78 -4.54
C ASN A 116 10.41 14.16 -3.38
N ALA A 117 11.73 14.36 -3.42
CA ALA A 117 12.64 13.81 -2.41
C ALA A 117 12.40 14.38 -1.00
N GLU A 118 11.88 15.62 -0.87
CA GLU A 118 11.55 16.20 0.44
C GLU A 118 10.36 15.48 1.06
N VAL A 119 9.31 15.21 0.29
CA VAL A 119 8.14 14.43 0.73
C VAL A 119 8.54 12.99 1.04
N ALA A 120 9.35 12.36 0.19
CA ALA A 120 9.87 11.01 0.45
C ALA A 120 10.66 10.97 1.77
N ARG A 121 11.52 11.97 2.02
CA ARG A 121 12.29 12.08 3.26
C ARG A 121 11.40 12.30 4.48
N ALA A 122 10.38 13.14 4.37
CA ALA A 122 9.41 13.38 5.44
C ALA A 122 8.63 12.12 5.82
N ILE A 123 8.17 11.33 4.84
CA ILE A 123 7.56 10.02 5.07
C ILE A 123 8.55 9.10 5.79
N GLY A 124 9.79 9.00 5.28
CA GLY A 124 10.84 8.17 5.87
C GLY A 124 11.14 8.55 7.33
N ASN A 125 11.16 9.83 7.66
CA ASN A 125 11.31 10.31 9.03
C ASN A 125 10.16 9.87 9.93
N GLY A 126 8.90 10.00 9.46
CA GLY A 126 7.73 9.56 10.21
C GLY A 126 7.77 8.06 10.50
N VAL A 127 8.15 7.25 9.52
CA VAL A 127 8.36 5.80 9.70
C VAL A 127 9.49 5.51 10.67
N ALA A 128 10.66 6.17 10.50
CA ALA A 128 11.84 5.98 11.34
C ALA A 128 11.59 6.36 12.81
N ARG A 129 10.76 7.37 13.03
CA ARG A 129 10.37 7.84 14.37
C ARG A 129 9.55 6.78 15.12
N TRP A 130 8.70 6.05 14.42
CA TRP A 130 7.97 4.92 15.00
C TRP A 130 8.85 3.66 15.06
N ASN A 131 9.39 3.21 13.92
CA ASN A 131 10.29 2.05 13.89
C ASN A 131 11.19 2.09 12.64
N ARG A 132 12.48 2.32 12.81
CA ARG A 132 13.47 2.39 11.73
C ARG A 132 13.67 1.07 10.97
N ASN A 133 13.40 -0.06 11.63
CA ASN A 133 13.70 -1.39 11.10
C ASN A 133 12.54 -2.05 10.36
N VAL A 134 11.43 -1.32 10.16
CA VAL A 134 10.29 -1.83 9.41
C VAL A 134 10.49 -1.62 7.91
N PRO A 135 10.18 -2.60 7.04
CA PRO A 135 10.12 -2.40 5.60
C PRO A 135 9.15 -1.29 5.20
N ILE A 136 9.55 -0.46 4.23
CA ILE A 136 8.70 0.59 3.66
C ILE A 136 8.51 0.34 2.15
N PHE A 137 7.25 0.19 1.72
CA PHE A 137 6.90 -0.08 0.34
C PHE A 137 6.84 1.21 -0.48
N GLY A 138 7.47 1.20 -1.64
CA GLY A 138 7.46 2.32 -2.57
C GLY A 138 7.59 1.84 -4.01
N LEU A 139 7.25 2.69 -4.97
CA LEU A 139 7.23 2.33 -6.38
C LEU A 139 8.60 1.80 -6.83
N ALA A 140 8.60 0.59 -7.39
CA ALA A 140 9.81 -0.06 -7.86
C ALA A 140 10.55 0.80 -8.87
N ALA A 141 11.88 0.81 -8.78
CA ALA A 141 12.78 1.61 -9.60
C ALA A 141 12.60 3.15 -9.50
N SER A 142 11.82 3.65 -8.54
CA SER A 142 11.64 5.09 -8.36
C SER A 142 12.69 5.73 -7.44
N PRO A 143 12.95 7.04 -7.59
CA PRO A 143 13.87 7.79 -6.73
C PRO A 143 13.53 7.75 -5.23
N MET A 144 12.24 7.58 -4.87
CA MET A 144 11.85 7.52 -3.46
C MET A 144 12.55 6.38 -2.69
N LEU A 145 12.80 5.24 -3.35
CA LEU A 145 13.50 4.11 -2.73
C LEU A 145 14.96 4.46 -2.42
N GLU A 146 15.62 5.22 -3.28
CA GLU A 146 17.00 5.67 -3.04
C GLU A 146 17.06 6.62 -1.84
N VAL A 147 16.11 7.58 -1.75
CA VAL A 147 16.01 8.48 -0.60
C VAL A 147 15.90 7.69 0.70
N TRP A 148 15.02 6.68 0.75
CA TRP A 148 14.86 5.86 1.95
C TRP A 148 16.08 4.98 2.25
N ARG A 149 16.79 4.49 1.22
CA ARG A 149 18.04 3.73 1.39
C ARG A 149 19.15 4.62 1.96
N GLU A 150 19.28 5.85 1.46
CA GLU A 150 20.23 6.84 1.99
C GLU A 150 19.96 7.22 3.47
N MET A 151 18.68 7.16 3.89
CA MET A 151 18.28 7.37 5.28
C MET A 151 18.54 6.14 6.18
N GLY A 152 19.04 5.03 5.62
CA GLY A 152 19.25 3.76 6.34
C GLY A 152 17.96 3.03 6.70
N LEU A 153 16.86 3.25 5.94
CA LEU A 153 15.62 2.50 6.04
C LEU A 153 15.67 1.23 5.17
N GLN A 154 14.62 0.42 5.22
CA GLN A 154 14.48 -0.82 4.45
C GLN A 154 13.45 -0.65 3.32
N PRO A 155 13.78 0.03 2.20
CA PRO A 155 12.85 0.20 1.11
C PRO A 155 12.62 -1.11 0.36
N VAL A 156 11.36 -1.38 0.04
CA VAL A 156 10.91 -2.53 -0.75
C VAL A 156 10.20 -2.02 -1.99
N GLY A 157 10.66 -2.45 -3.16
CA GLY A 157 10.05 -2.09 -4.43
C GLY A 157 8.69 -2.76 -4.61
N GLU A 158 7.67 -1.93 -4.83
CA GLU A 158 6.29 -2.33 -5.11
C GLU A 158 5.94 -2.09 -6.56
N ALA A 159 5.12 -2.98 -7.15
CA ALA A 159 4.50 -2.78 -8.44
C ALA A 159 3.00 -3.10 -8.39
N PHE A 160 2.24 -2.66 -9.40
CA PHE A 160 0.78 -2.69 -9.40
C PHE A 160 0.25 -3.49 -10.57
N ALA A 161 -0.49 -4.55 -10.29
CA ALA A 161 -1.06 -5.42 -11.32
C ALA A 161 -2.27 -4.79 -12.01
N ASP A 162 -3.05 -3.99 -11.28
CA ASP A 162 -4.30 -3.38 -11.71
C ASP A 162 -4.17 -1.93 -12.22
N ARG A 163 -2.93 -1.45 -12.43
CA ARG A 163 -2.64 -0.08 -12.85
C ARG A 163 -1.83 -0.04 -14.13
N ARG A 164 -2.16 0.90 -15.03
CA ARG A 164 -1.29 1.19 -16.16
C ARG A 164 -0.14 2.09 -15.75
N TYR A 165 0.95 1.95 -16.46
CA TYR A 165 2.17 2.73 -16.28
C TYR A 165 2.38 3.69 -17.45
N GLU A 166 2.96 4.85 -17.16
CA GLU A 166 3.50 5.76 -18.16
C GLU A 166 4.88 5.26 -18.63
N PRO A 167 5.40 5.77 -19.76
CA PRO A 167 6.70 5.34 -20.29
C PRO A 167 7.89 5.55 -19.35
N ASP A 168 7.77 6.47 -18.39
CA ASP A 168 8.78 6.77 -17.38
C ASP A 168 8.70 5.84 -16.16
N GLY A 169 7.77 4.87 -16.15
CA GLY A 169 7.57 3.91 -15.08
C GLY A 169 6.67 4.42 -13.95
N THR A 170 6.11 5.63 -14.04
CA THR A 170 5.14 6.12 -13.08
C THR A 170 3.74 5.58 -13.35
N LEU A 171 2.87 5.62 -12.35
CA LEU A 171 1.49 5.19 -12.51
C LEU A 171 0.68 6.21 -13.32
N ARG A 172 -0.02 5.74 -14.34
CA ARG A 172 -0.97 6.55 -15.09
C ARG A 172 -2.04 7.12 -14.16
N SER A 173 -2.27 8.44 -14.26
CA SER A 173 -3.22 9.12 -13.39
C SER A 173 -4.64 8.53 -13.51
N ARG A 174 -5.31 8.28 -12.36
CA ARG A 174 -6.70 7.79 -12.30
C ARG A 174 -7.73 8.75 -12.96
N LYS A 175 -7.30 9.95 -13.37
CA LYS A 175 -8.13 10.87 -14.18
C LYS A 175 -8.38 10.35 -15.61
N PHE A 176 -7.54 9.46 -16.10
CA PHE A 176 -7.72 8.82 -17.40
C PHE A 176 -8.56 7.56 -17.27
N ALA A 177 -9.50 7.36 -18.18
CA ALA A 177 -10.43 6.24 -18.18
C ALA A 177 -9.73 4.88 -18.29
N ASP A 178 -8.55 4.84 -18.90
CA ASP A 178 -7.73 3.65 -19.12
C ASP A 178 -6.63 3.47 -18.05
N ALA A 179 -6.67 4.18 -16.93
CA ALA A 179 -5.66 4.09 -15.89
C ALA A 179 -5.69 2.75 -15.12
N LEU A 180 -6.83 2.07 -15.12
CA LEU A 180 -7.03 0.80 -14.43
C LEU A 180 -7.02 -0.37 -15.40
N ILE A 181 -6.51 -1.50 -14.94
CA ILE A 181 -6.65 -2.81 -15.59
C ILE A 181 -7.70 -3.58 -14.77
N THR A 182 -8.85 -3.79 -15.37
CA THR A 182 -9.99 -4.47 -14.73
C THR A 182 -10.22 -5.89 -15.24
N ASP A 183 -9.51 -6.28 -16.32
CA ASP A 183 -9.50 -7.65 -16.80
C ASP A 183 -8.55 -8.52 -15.97
N PRO A 184 -9.03 -9.60 -15.34
CA PRO A 184 -8.21 -10.43 -14.47
C PRO A 184 -7.03 -11.11 -15.18
N ALA A 185 -7.20 -11.50 -16.46
CA ALA A 185 -6.14 -12.17 -17.20
C ALA A 185 -5.03 -11.18 -17.59
N GLU A 186 -5.40 -9.95 -18.00
CA GLU A 186 -4.45 -8.88 -18.28
C GLU A 186 -3.66 -8.50 -17.02
N ALA A 187 -4.35 -8.33 -15.88
CA ALA A 187 -3.73 -7.99 -14.61
C ALA A 187 -2.75 -9.09 -14.13
N ALA A 188 -3.15 -10.36 -14.23
CA ALA A 188 -2.30 -11.50 -13.90
C ALA A 188 -1.05 -11.57 -14.79
N ALA A 189 -1.19 -11.38 -16.10
CA ALA A 189 -0.05 -11.31 -17.01
C ALA A 189 0.89 -10.13 -16.69
N GLN A 190 0.34 -8.98 -16.27
CA GLN A 190 1.14 -7.86 -15.81
C GLN A 190 1.88 -8.19 -14.50
N ALA A 191 1.20 -8.81 -13.53
CA ALA A 191 1.81 -9.21 -12.25
C ALA A 191 3.04 -10.09 -12.48
N VAL A 192 2.93 -11.10 -13.35
CA VAL A 192 4.04 -12.00 -13.72
C VAL A 192 5.20 -11.22 -14.37
N ARG A 193 4.91 -10.34 -15.34
CA ARG A 193 5.95 -9.51 -15.97
C ARG A 193 6.68 -8.64 -14.98
N LEU A 194 5.95 -8.00 -14.04
CA LEU A 194 6.52 -7.12 -13.03
C LEU A 194 7.36 -7.90 -12.00
N ALA A 195 6.92 -9.10 -11.62
CA ALA A 195 7.66 -10.01 -10.75
C ALA A 195 9.00 -10.44 -11.39
N HIS A 196 9.00 -10.81 -12.67
CA HIS A 196 10.21 -11.19 -13.41
C HIS A 196 11.15 -10.00 -13.69
N GLY A 197 10.65 -8.78 -13.66
CA GLY A 197 11.46 -7.57 -13.79
C GLY A 197 12.51 -7.37 -12.70
N GLY A 198 12.40 -8.10 -11.60
CA GLY A 198 13.40 -8.21 -10.52
C GLY A 198 13.48 -7.01 -9.57
N THR A 199 12.86 -5.89 -9.91
CA THR A 199 12.86 -4.67 -9.09
C THR A 199 11.72 -4.64 -8.06
N ALA A 200 10.58 -5.27 -8.37
CA ALA A 200 9.46 -5.42 -7.44
C ALA A 200 9.66 -6.66 -6.56
N LYS A 201 9.36 -6.52 -5.28
CA LYS A 201 9.34 -7.60 -4.28
C LYS A 201 7.94 -7.85 -3.74
N THR A 202 7.02 -6.92 -4.00
CA THR A 202 5.60 -7.04 -3.69
C THR A 202 4.77 -6.52 -4.86
N ILE A 203 3.66 -7.18 -5.14
CA ILE A 203 2.69 -6.79 -6.17
C ILE A 203 1.41 -6.34 -5.48
N CYS A 204 0.90 -5.17 -5.85
CA CYS A 204 -0.34 -4.63 -5.32
C CYS A 204 -1.51 -4.82 -6.30
N VAL A 205 -2.68 -5.11 -5.74
CA VAL A 205 -3.99 -4.90 -6.38
C VAL A 205 -4.84 -4.08 -5.41
N HIS A 206 -5.39 -2.97 -5.89
CA HIS A 206 -6.23 -2.13 -5.04
C HIS A 206 -7.62 -2.76 -4.81
N GLY A 207 -8.11 -2.71 -3.56
CA GLY A 207 -9.40 -3.27 -3.18
C GLY A 207 -10.59 -2.57 -3.85
N ASP A 208 -10.47 -1.29 -4.20
CA ASP A 208 -11.47 -0.47 -4.85
C ASP A 208 -11.50 -0.60 -6.40
N THR A 209 -10.57 -1.33 -7.00
CA THR A 209 -10.60 -1.60 -8.43
C THR A 209 -11.79 -2.51 -8.77
N PRO A 210 -12.63 -2.16 -9.78
CA PRO A 210 -13.74 -3.01 -10.20
C PRO A 210 -13.27 -4.44 -10.52
N GLY A 211 -13.88 -5.44 -9.86
CA GLY A 211 -13.50 -6.83 -10.04
C GLY A 211 -12.24 -7.26 -9.27
N SER A 212 -11.77 -6.48 -8.30
CA SER A 212 -10.54 -6.70 -7.53
C SER A 212 -10.39 -8.12 -6.96
N VAL A 213 -11.47 -8.74 -6.48
CA VAL A 213 -11.44 -10.13 -5.97
C VAL A 213 -11.01 -11.11 -7.07
N ASN A 214 -11.57 -10.99 -8.28
CA ASN A 214 -11.21 -11.86 -9.41
C ASN A 214 -9.79 -11.55 -9.91
N ILE A 215 -9.39 -10.28 -9.88
CA ILE A 215 -8.03 -9.85 -10.24
C ILE A 215 -7.03 -10.46 -9.26
N LEU A 216 -7.26 -10.33 -7.94
CA LEU A 216 -6.40 -10.92 -6.91
C LEU A 216 -6.29 -12.43 -7.04
N LYS A 217 -7.42 -13.11 -7.28
CA LYS A 217 -7.43 -14.55 -7.51
C LYS A 217 -6.54 -14.92 -8.69
N ALA A 218 -6.74 -14.28 -9.84
CA ALA A 218 -5.94 -14.55 -11.04
C ALA A 218 -4.44 -14.24 -10.85
N CYS A 219 -4.11 -13.11 -10.22
CA CYS A 219 -2.73 -12.76 -9.90
C CYS A 219 -2.09 -13.80 -8.95
N ARG A 220 -2.81 -14.22 -7.90
CA ARG A 220 -2.32 -15.25 -6.98
C ARG A 220 -2.03 -16.57 -7.67
N GLU A 221 -2.96 -17.05 -8.47
CA GLU A 221 -2.79 -18.28 -9.24
C GLU A 221 -1.57 -18.18 -10.18
N ALA A 222 -1.47 -17.11 -10.95
CA ALA A 222 -0.37 -16.91 -11.90
C ALA A 222 1.00 -16.84 -11.19
N LEU A 223 1.11 -16.13 -10.07
CA LEU A 223 2.36 -15.99 -9.32
C LEU A 223 2.81 -17.27 -8.61
N LEU A 224 1.88 -18.19 -8.27
CA LEU A 224 2.20 -19.50 -7.67
C LEU A 224 2.74 -20.52 -8.68
N TYR A 225 2.38 -20.40 -9.97
CA TYR A 225 2.87 -21.31 -11.01
C TYR A 225 4.28 -20.96 -11.50
N GLU A 226 4.84 -19.82 -11.06
CA GLU A 226 6.17 -19.34 -11.45
C GLU A 226 7.29 -19.67 -10.42
N GLU A 227 6.92 -20.28 -9.29
CA GLU A 227 7.87 -20.82 -8.29
C GLU A 227 8.25 -22.27 -8.62
#